data_a92a9e9c0a9852726f1ff9e7b06f18e4
#
_entry.id   a92a9e9c0a9852726f1ff9e7b06f18e4
#
_cell.length_a   1.000
_cell.length_b   1.000
_cell.length_c   1.000
_cell.angle_alpha   90.00
_cell.angle_beta   90.00
_cell.angle_gamma   90.00
#
_symmetry.space_group_name_H-M   'P 1'
#
loop_
_entity.id
_entity.type
_entity.pdbx_description
1 polymer ?
#
loop_
_entity_poly.entity_id
_entity_poly.type
_entity_poly.pdbx_seq_one_letter_code
_entity_poly.pdbx_strand_id
1 'polypeptide(L)'
;MIVWLNGTFGAGKTVTALRLRALVPGSRVFDPETVGYMLQPNLADHAVSDFQHWPPWRPLVAATAAELARYTGEHLIAPQTVLVHDYLEEIFTGLRMAGLTVFHVLLDAEDDVLRRRIHGSDEAREWRLAHLAGYRAARTWLIEAADLVVDIGVLTPDEVANRVACAVPGLGPG
;
A
#
# COMPACT_ATOMS: atom_id res chain seq x y z
N MET A 1 13.50 3.46 6.23
CA MET A 1 12.96 2.78 5.02
C MET A 1 11.45 2.70 5.12
N ILE A 2 10.76 2.62 3.98
CA ILE A 2 9.32 2.33 3.91
C ILE A 2 9.07 1.12 2.99
N VAL A 3 8.30 0.14 3.48
CA VAL A 3 7.77 -0.98 2.69
C VAL A 3 6.37 -0.60 2.25
N TRP A 4 6.20 -0.34 0.95
CA TRP A 4 4.91 0.02 0.37
C TRP A 4 4.21 -1.22 -0.16
N LEU A 5 3.11 -1.61 0.49
CA LEU A 5 2.29 -2.75 0.07
C LEU A 5 1.17 -2.26 -0.85
N ASN A 6 1.33 -2.45 -2.16
CA ASN A 6 0.33 -2.14 -3.17
C ASN A 6 -0.47 -3.39 -3.56
N GLY A 7 -1.54 -3.19 -4.26
CA GLY A 7 -2.45 -4.23 -4.73
C GLY A 7 -3.89 -3.75 -4.66
N THR A 8 -4.81 -4.45 -5.31
CA THR A 8 -6.22 -4.08 -5.32
C THR A 8 -6.93 -4.39 -3.99
N PHE A 9 -8.20 -4.06 -3.90
CA PHE A 9 -9.07 -4.46 -2.78
C PHE A 9 -9.19 -5.99 -2.73
N GLY A 10 -9.21 -6.54 -1.51
CA GLY A 10 -9.17 -8.00 -1.31
C GLY A 10 -7.79 -8.65 -1.39
N ALA A 11 -6.75 -7.93 -1.79
CA ALA A 11 -5.37 -8.44 -1.82
C ALA A 11 -4.77 -8.72 -0.44
N GLY A 12 -5.40 -8.25 0.64
CA GLY A 12 -4.95 -8.54 2.01
C GLY A 12 -3.83 -7.62 2.53
N LYS A 13 -3.65 -6.44 1.94
CA LYS A 13 -2.60 -5.47 2.32
C LYS A 13 -2.54 -5.18 3.82
N THR A 14 -3.70 -4.84 4.42
CA THR A 14 -3.78 -4.50 5.86
C THR A 14 -3.39 -5.69 6.74
N VAL A 15 -3.87 -6.88 6.41
CA VAL A 15 -3.53 -8.10 7.15
C VAL A 15 -2.03 -8.40 7.02
N THR A 16 -1.48 -8.29 5.81
CA THR A 16 -0.05 -8.46 5.56
C THR A 16 0.77 -7.43 6.33
N ALA A 17 0.35 -6.16 6.36
CA ALA A 17 1.04 -5.10 7.09
C ALA A 17 1.11 -5.38 8.60
N LEU A 18 0.01 -5.84 9.20
CA LEU A 18 -0.03 -6.18 10.63
C LEU A 18 0.85 -7.38 10.96
N ARG A 19 0.86 -8.42 10.12
CA ARG A 19 1.71 -9.59 10.29
C ARG A 19 3.18 -9.26 10.07
N LEU A 20 3.50 -8.48 9.05
CA LEU A 20 4.85 -8.03 8.76
C LEU A 20 5.41 -7.19 9.91
N ARG A 21 4.60 -6.31 10.50
CA ARG A 21 4.98 -5.56 11.71
C ARG A 21 5.36 -6.49 12.87
N ALA A 22 4.65 -7.59 13.05
CA ALA A 22 4.94 -8.56 14.11
C ALA A 22 6.25 -9.34 13.87
N LEU A 23 6.63 -9.53 12.59
CA LEU A 23 7.85 -10.23 12.18
C LEU A 23 9.09 -9.33 12.17
N VAL A 24 8.90 -8.00 12.05
CA VAL A 24 9.99 -7.04 11.89
C VAL A 24 10.05 -6.10 13.09
N PRO A 25 10.90 -6.36 14.09
CA PRO A 25 11.12 -5.44 15.20
C PRO A 25 11.56 -4.06 14.72
N GLY A 26 11.10 -3.01 15.40
CA GLY A 26 11.41 -1.62 14.98
C GLY A 26 10.68 -1.18 13.72
N SER A 27 9.52 -1.79 13.41
CA SER A 27 8.63 -1.36 12.33
C SER A 27 7.28 -0.90 12.84
N ARG A 28 6.62 -0.05 12.04
CA ARG A 28 5.32 0.55 12.32
C ARG A 28 4.44 0.52 11.08
N VAL A 29 3.16 0.22 11.25
CA VAL A 29 2.18 0.44 10.18
C VAL A 29 1.87 1.94 10.09
N PHE A 30 2.03 2.50 8.92
CA PHE A 30 1.59 3.83 8.54
C PHE A 30 0.49 3.68 7.50
N ASP A 31 -0.72 4.12 7.84
CA ASP A 31 -1.86 4.08 6.93
C ASP A 31 -2.00 5.44 6.20
N PRO A 32 -1.70 5.51 4.90
CA PRO A 32 -1.83 6.74 4.11
C PRO A 32 -3.27 7.27 4.02
N GLU A 33 -4.30 6.43 4.25
CA GLU A 33 -5.71 6.87 4.25
C GLU A 33 -5.97 7.88 5.37
N THR A 34 -5.23 7.81 6.48
CA THR A 34 -5.35 8.78 7.59
C THR A 34 -5.07 10.22 7.16
N VAL A 35 -4.19 10.42 6.18
CA VAL A 35 -3.94 11.73 5.56
C VAL A 35 -5.17 12.19 4.76
N GLY A 36 -5.82 11.27 4.06
CA GLY A 36 -7.08 11.53 3.35
C GLY A 36 -8.20 11.95 4.33
N TYR A 37 -8.35 11.22 5.43
CA TYR A 37 -9.34 11.57 6.46
C TYR A 37 -9.07 12.92 7.13
N MET A 38 -7.81 13.30 7.29
CA MET A 38 -7.44 14.63 7.77
C MET A 38 -7.80 15.73 6.76
N LEU A 39 -7.63 15.47 5.47
CA LEU A 39 -7.95 16.43 4.41
C LEU A 39 -9.46 16.59 4.19
N GLN A 40 -10.23 15.54 4.37
CA GLN A 40 -11.67 15.51 4.05
C GLN A 40 -12.48 16.67 4.67
N PRO A 41 -12.40 16.96 5.97
CA PRO A 41 -13.12 18.10 6.54
C PRO A 41 -12.57 19.46 6.08
N ASN A 42 -11.30 19.53 5.67
CA ASN A 42 -10.66 20.75 5.21
C ASN A 42 -10.90 21.05 3.73
N LEU A 43 -11.34 20.07 2.96
CA LEU A 43 -11.61 20.14 1.52
C LEU A 43 -13.05 19.73 1.18
N ALA A 44 -13.99 19.93 2.12
CA ALA A 44 -15.39 19.54 1.95
C ALA A 44 -16.08 20.20 0.75
N ASP A 45 -15.62 21.38 0.35
CA ASP A 45 -16.08 22.13 -0.82
C ASP A 45 -15.36 21.71 -2.14
N HIS A 46 -14.36 20.84 -2.06
CA HIS A 46 -13.59 20.29 -3.17
C HIS A 46 -13.77 18.77 -3.28
N ALA A 47 -15.03 18.33 -3.37
CA ALA A 47 -15.36 16.90 -3.37
C ALA A 47 -14.69 16.12 -4.51
N VAL A 48 -14.12 14.97 -4.18
CA VAL A 48 -13.55 14.00 -5.12
C VAL A 48 -14.13 12.61 -4.85
N SER A 49 -14.04 11.72 -5.82
CA SER A 49 -14.48 10.32 -5.68
C SER A 49 -13.51 9.45 -4.88
N ASP A 50 -12.23 9.85 -4.83
CA ASP A 50 -11.16 9.20 -4.07
C ASP A 50 -10.20 10.30 -3.59
N PHE A 51 -9.78 10.27 -2.32
CA PHE A 51 -8.85 11.25 -1.74
C PHE A 51 -7.51 11.34 -2.49
N GLN A 52 -7.09 10.30 -3.21
CA GLN A 52 -5.90 10.30 -4.06
C GLN A 52 -5.98 11.35 -5.19
N HIS A 53 -7.20 11.76 -5.58
CA HIS A 53 -7.42 12.81 -6.58
C HIS A 53 -7.21 14.23 -6.04
N TRP A 54 -7.15 14.41 -4.72
CA TRP A 54 -6.70 15.67 -4.14
C TRP A 54 -5.19 15.82 -4.35
N PRO A 55 -4.73 16.83 -5.12
CA PRO A 55 -3.29 17.04 -5.32
C PRO A 55 -2.47 17.12 -4.03
N PRO A 56 -2.95 17.77 -2.94
CA PRO A 56 -2.19 17.85 -1.70
C PRO A 56 -2.05 16.51 -0.95
N TRP A 57 -2.88 15.50 -1.23
CA TRP A 57 -2.79 14.22 -0.52
C TRP A 57 -1.44 13.54 -0.72
N ARG A 58 -0.94 13.48 -1.94
CA ARG A 58 0.28 12.75 -2.30
C ARG A 58 1.54 13.31 -1.63
N PRO A 59 1.84 14.63 -1.71
CA PRO A 59 2.98 15.19 -1.01
C PRO A 59 2.83 15.12 0.52
N LEU A 60 1.62 15.23 1.07
CA LEU A 60 1.38 15.10 2.51
C LEU A 60 1.58 13.67 3.01
N VAL A 61 1.24 12.66 2.23
CA VAL A 61 1.57 11.25 2.54
C VAL A 61 3.09 11.09 2.66
N ALA A 62 3.84 11.57 1.67
CA ALA A 62 5.29 11.48 1.68
C ALA A 62 5.92 12.24 2.87
N ALA A 63 5.46 13.47 3.13
CA ALA A 63 5.94 14.28 4.25
C ALA A 63 5.61 13.65 5.61
N THR A 64 4.37 13.17 5.80
CA THR A 64 3.96 12.52 7.05
C THR A 64 4.76 11.26 7.32
N ALA A 65 4.95 10.41 6.31
CA ALA A 65 5.77 9.21 6.43
C ALA A 65 7.21 9.54 6.81
N ALA A 66 7.81 10.54 6.15
CA ALA A 66 9.17 10.96 6.43
C ALA A 66 9.35 11.46 7.87
N GLU A 67 8.43 12.31 8.35
CA GLU A 67 8.47 12.83 9.72
C GLU A 67 8.23 11.73 10.77
N LEU A 68 7.33 10.78 10.52
CA LEU A 68 7.14 9.64 11.42
C LEU A 68 8.41 8.79 11.50
N ALA A 69 9.01 8.43 10.37
CA ALA A 69 10.24 7.64 10.35
C ALA A 69 11.40 8.37 11.04
N ARG A 70 11.55 9.67 10.81
CA ARG A 70 12.58 10.51 11.43
C ARG A 70 12.43 10.60 12.95
N TYR A 71 11.19 10.79 13.41
CA TYR A 71 10.90 10.95 14.84
C TYR A 71 11.04 9.63 15.62
N THR A 72 10.56 8.53 15.04
CA THR A 72 10.52 7.23 15.72
C THR A 72 11.80 6.41 15.53
N GLY A 73 12.53 6.63 14.43
CA GLY A 73 13.63 5.77 14.00
C GLY A 73 13.18 4.42 13.45
N GLU A 74 11.86 4.19 13.34
CA GLU A 74 11.29 2.91 12.90
C GLU A 74 11.16 2.84 11.38
N HIS A 75 11.14 1.61 10.87
CA HIS A 75 10.74 1.33 9.49
C HIS A 75 9.23 1.46 9.34
N LEU A 76 8.75 1.96 8.19
CA LEU A 76 7.33 2.08 7.95
C LEU A 76 6.84 0.96 7.04
N ILE A 77 5.62 0.48 7.30
CA ILE A 77 4.88 -0.45 6.44
C ILE A 77 3.60 0.26 6.02
N ALA A 78 3.47 0.58 4.74
CA ALA A 78 2.35 1.37 4.21
C ALA A 78 1.44 0.53 3.30
N PRO A 79 0.29 0.04 3.81
CA PRO A 79 -0.69 -0.68 3.00
C PRO A 79 -1.59 0.29 2.25
N GLN A 80 -1.34 0.55 0.97
CA GLN A 80 -2.14 1.49 0.17
C GLN A 80 -2.30 1.00 -1.27
N THR A 81 -3.54 1.05 -1.79
CA THR A 81 -3.82 0.87 -3.20
C THR A 81 -3.52 2.17 -3.95
N VAL A 82 -2.61 2.15 -4.92
CA VAL A 82 -2.41 3.26 -5.87
C VAL A 82 -2.35 2.65 -7.27
N LEU A 83 -3.32 2.99 -8.11
CA LEU A 83 -3.48 2.43 -9.46
C LEU A 83 -3.22 3.45 -10.58
N VAL A 84 -2.83 4.67 -10.24
CA VAL A 84 -2.42 5.70 -11.18
C VAL A 84 -0.91 5.84 -11.10
N HIS A 85 -0.23 5.59 -12.21
CA HIS A 85 1.24 5.57 -12.27
C HIS A 85 1.85 6.88 -11.76
N ASP A 86 1.39 8.02 -12.26
CA ASP A 86 1.93 9.32 -11.88
C ASP A 86 1.74 9.63 -10.39
N TYR A 87 0.66 9.14 -9.78
CA TYR A 87 0.43 9.32 -8.34
C TYR A 87 1.43 8.51 -7.51
N LEU A 88 1.71 7.28 -7.92
CA LEU A 88 2.71 6.44 -7.25
C LEU A 88 4.10 7.05 -7.36
N GLU A 89 4.47 7.51 -8.56
CA GLU A 89 5.76 8.16 -8.79
C GLU A 89 5.91 9.47 -8.00
N GLU A 90 4.86 10.28 -7.89
CA GLU A 90 4.88 11.49 -7.07
C GLU A 90 5.13 11.17 -5.59
N ILE A 91 4.42 10.17 -5.04
CA ILE A 91 4.61 9.72 -3.66
C ILE A 91 6.03 9.17 -3.45
N PHE A 92 6.48 8.28 -4.31
CA PHE A 92 7.80 7.63 -4.16
C PHE A 92 8.95 8.61 -4.34
N THR A 93 8.81 9.57 -5.26
CA THR A 93 9.77 10.66 -5.42
C THR A 93 9.83 11.51 -4.16
N GLY A 94 8.68 11.88 -3.59
CA GLY A 94 8.63 12.63 -2.33
C GLY A 94 9.30 11.89 -1.17
N LEU A 95 9.04 10.59 -1.03
CA LEU A 95 9.66 9.74 -0.02
C LEU A 95 11.19 9.65 -0.18
N ARG A 96 11.67 9.43 -1.41
CA ARG A 96 13.11 9.35 -1.72
C ARG A 96 13.81 10.70 -1.48
N MET A 97 13.19 11.81 -1.88
CA MET A 97 13.72 13.16 -1.61
C MET A 97 13.80 13.46 -0.12
N ALA A 98 12.92 12.89 0.69
CA ALA A 98 12.96 12.99 2.14
C ALA A 98 13.94 12.00 2.81
N GLY A 99 14.74 11.26 2.03
CA GLY A 99 15.76 10.34 2.51
C GLY A 99 15.26 8.94 2.87
N LEU A 100 14.02 8.59 2.53
CA LEU A 100 13.50 7.24 2.76
C LEU A 100 13.80 6.32 1.57
N THR A 101 14.40 5.17 1.86
CA THR A 101 14.43 4.06 0.89
C THR A 101 13.03 3.48 0.79
N VAL A 102 12.51 3.35 -0.42
CA VAL A 102 11.22 2.73 -0.71
C VAL A 102 11.46 1.30 -1.21
N PHE A 103 10.74 0.34 -0.64
CA PHE A 103 10.66 -1.03 -1.14
C PHE A 103 9.20 -1.31 -1.52
N HIS A 104 8.94 -1.41 -2.82
CA HIS A 104 7.60 -1.56 -3.37
C HIS A 104 7.23 -3.03 -3.52
N VAL A 105 6.23 -3.47 -2.80
CA VAL A 105 5.67 -4.83 -2.88
C VAL A 105 4.30 -4.79 -3.55
N LEU A 106 4.12 -5.55 -4.60
CA LEU A 106 2.82 -5.79 -5.21
C LEU A 106 2.25 -7.12 -4.71
N LEU A 107 1.10 -7.06 -4.04
CA LEU A 107 0.28 -8.23 -3.72
C LEU A 107 -0.65 -8.49 -4.90
N ASP A 108 -0.30 -9.47 -5.74
CA ASP A 108 -0.98 -9.80 -6.99
C ASP A 108 -1.74 -11.13 -6.87
N ALA A 109 -2.80 -11.27 -7.62
CA ALA A 109 -3.48 -12.53 -7.87
C ALA A 109 -4.32 -12.46 -9.14
N GLU A 110 -4.69 -13.63 -9.66
CA GLU A 110 -5.62 -13.73 -10.76
C GLU A 110 -7.03 -13.23 -10.36
N ASP A 111 -7.74 -12.73 -11.35
CA ASP A 111 -9.02 -12.03 -11.17
C ASP A 111 -10.07 -12.84 -10.42
N ASP A 112 -10.16 -14.14 -10.66
CA ASP A 112 -11.10 -15.04 -10.00
C ASP A 112 -10.80 -15.19 -8.50
N VAL A 113 -9.53 -15.18 -8.11
CA VAL A 113 -9.09 -15.18 -6.70
C VAL A 113 -9.52 -13.90 -6.00
N LEU A 114 -9.25 -12.75 -6.64
CA LEU A 114 -9.62 -11.44 -6.10
C LEU A 114 -11.14 -11.31 -5.95
N ARG A 115 -11.90 -11.74 -6.95
CA ARG A 115 -13.37 -11.75 -6.89
C ARG A 115 -13.88 -12.61 -5.74
N ARG A 116 -13.37 -13.85 -5.58
CA ARG A 116 -13.78 -14.74 -4.47
C ARG A 116 -13.52 -14.08 -3.11
N ARG A 117 -12.37 -13.43 -2.93
CA ARG A 117 -12.02 -12.75 -1.67
C ARG A 117 -12.91 -11.53 -1.40
N ILE A 118 -13.26 -10.76 -2.45
CA ILE A 118 -14.18 -9.62 -2.32
C ILE A 118 -15.59 -10.10 -2.00
N HIS A 119 -16.06 -11.19 -2.63
CA HIS A 119 -17.38 -11.76 -2.35
C HIS A 119 -17.53 -12.32 -0.93
N GLY A 120 -16.44 -12.76 -0.31
CA GLY A 120 -16.41 -13.19 1.08
C GLY A 120 -16.46 -12.06 2.13
N SER A 121 -16.51 -10.80 1.69
CA SER A 121 -16.54 -9.61 2.54
C SER A 121 -17.83 -8.85 2.27
N ASP A 122 -18.62 -8.56 3.31
CA ASP A 122 -19.93 -7.89 3.16
C ASP A 122 -19.82 -6.38 2.91
N GLU A 123 -18.68 -5.77 3.25
CA GLU A 123 -18.49 -4.32 3.14
C GLU A 123 -18.11 -3.88 1.72
N ALA A 124 -18.87 -2.90 1.19
CA ALA A 124 -18.56 -2.16 -0.05
C ALA A 124 -18.23 -3.06 -1.28
N ARG A 125 -18.90 -4.23 -1.39
CA ARG A 125 -18.65 -5.23 -2.44
C ARG A 125 -18.67 -4.65 -3.84
N GLU A 126 -19.73 -3.92 -4.20
CA GLU A 126 -19.88 -3.33 -5.55
C GLU A 126 -18.78 -2.32 -5.84
N TRP A 127 -18.46 -1.48 -4.88
CA TRP A 127 -17.37 -0.51 -5.00
C TRP A 127 -16.00 -1.19 -5.19
N ARG A 128 -15.72 -2.24 -4.41
CA ARG A 128 -14.47 -3.03 -4.55
C ARG A 128 -14.38 -3.74 -5.90
N LEU A 129 -15.49 -4.28 -6.40
CA LEU A 129 -15.54 -4.93 -7.72
C LEU A 129 -15.32 -3.92 -8.86
N ALA A 130 -15.83 -2.70 -8.74
CA ALA A 130 -15.59 -1.64 -9.72
C ALA A 130 -14.09 -1.28 -9.83
N HIS A 131 -13.34 -1.38 -8.72
CA HIS A 131 -11.90 -1.11 -8.71
C HIS A 131 -11.04 -2.22 -9.35
N LEU A 132 -11.59 -3.43 -9.58
CA LEU A 132 -10.86 -4.48 -10.28
C LEU A 132 -10.54 -4.11 -11.74
N ALA A 133 -11.40 -3.35 -12.41
CA ALA A 133 -11.13 -2.89 -13.77
C ALA A 133 -9.92 -1.95 -13.81
N GLY A 134 -9.82 -1.02 -12.86
CA GLY A 134 -8.66 -0.14 -12.69
C GLY A 134 -7.38 -0.92 -12.39
N TYR A 135 -7.47 -1.93 -11.53
CA TYR A 135 -6.33 -2.80 -11.21
C TYR A 135 -5.83 -3.56 -12.45
N ARG A 136 -6.73 -4.14 -13.24
CA ARG A 136 -6.35 -4.84 -14.49
C ARG A 136 -5.61 -3.92 -15.46
N ALA A 137 -6.09 -2.69 -15.62
CA ALA A 137 -5.44 -1.70 -16.46
C ALA A 137 -4.05 -1.29 -15.94
N ALA A 138 -3.87 -1.28 -14.63
CA ALA A 138 -2.63 -0.90 -13.97
C ALA A 138 -1.65 -2.08 -13.79
N ARG A 139 -2.10 -3.34 -13.83
CA ARG A 139 -1.35 -4.53 -13.40
C ARG A 139 0.03 -4.65 -14.07
N THR A 140 0.11 -4.41 -15.38
CA THR A 140 1.36 -4.56 -16.13
C THR A 140 2.44 -3.62 -15.59
N TRP A 141 2.14 -2.32 -15.53
CA TRP A 141 3.13 -1.36 -15.02
C TRP A 141 3.40 -1.51 -13.52
N LEU A 142 2.40 -1.97 -12.72
CA LEU A 142 2.60 -2.27 -11.30
C LEU A 142 3.60 -3.41 -11.10
N ILE A 143 3.52 -4.46 -11.91
CA ILE A 143 4.48 -5.58 -11.89
C ILE A 143 5.88 -5.09 -12.25
N GLU A 144 5.99 -4.24 -13.28
CA GLU A 144 7.29 -3.68 -13.72
C GLU A 144 7.90 -2.72 -12.69
N ALA A 145 7.07 -1.97 -11.97
CA ALA A 145 7.50 -1.00 -10.96
C ALA A 145 7.76 -1.61 -9.56
N ALA A 146 7.39 -2.86 -9.33
CA ALA A 146 7.54 -3.50 -8.02
C ALA A 146 8.94 -4.09 -7.84
N ASP A 147 9.52 -3.89 -6.64
CA ASP A 147 10.74 -4.58 -6.22
C ASP A 147 10.46 -6.06 -5.91
N LEU A 148 9.21 -6.37 -5.50
CA LEU A 148 8.74 -7.72 -5.22
C LEU A 148 7.28 -7.88 -5.62
N VAL A 149 7.00 -8.90 -6.43
CA VAL A 149 5.62 -9.35 -6.70
C VAL A 149 5.35 -10.63 -5.92
N VAL A 150 4.28 -10.64 -5.13
CA VAL A 150 3.86 -11.80 -4.34
C VAL A 150 2.52 -12.30 -4.86
N ASP A 151 2.49 -13.50 -5.41
CA ASP A 151 1.24 -14.18 -5.75
C ASP A 151 0.52 -14.61 -4.45
N ILE A 152 -0.58 -13.92 -4.16
CA ILE A 152 -1.40 -14.20 -2.98
C ILE A 152 -2.47 -15.28 -3.22
N GLY A 153 -2.58 -15.79 -4.44
CA GLY A 153 -3.58 -16.79 -4.82
C GLY A 153 -3.39 -18.13 -4.13
N VAL A 154 -2.15 -18.47 -3.84
CA VAL A 154 -1.75 -19.78 -3.29
C VAL A 154 -1.14 -19.69 -1.88
N LEU A 155 -0.90 -18.49 -1.37
CA LEU A 155 -0.25 -18.26 -0.08
C LEU A 155 -1.26 -17.84 1.00
N THR A 156 -1.01 -18.31 2.22
CA THR A 156 -1.67 -17.81 3.42
C THR A 156 -1.14 -16.41 3.78
N PRO A 157 -1.88 -15.60 4.55
CA PRO A 157 -1.40 -14.29 4.98
C PRO A 157 -0.06 -14.31 5.74
N ASP A 158 0.22 -15.39 6.50
CA ASP A 158 1.49 -15.55 7.20
C ASP A 158 2.64 -15.83 6.23
N GLU A 159 2.42 -16.69 5.23
CA GLU A 159 3.41 -16.95 4.17
C GLU A 159 3.71 -15.70 3.35
N VAL A 160 2.68 -14.90 3.02
CA VAL A 160 2.87 -13.61 2.34
C VAL A 160 3.75 -12.69 3.17
N ALA A 161 3.44 -12.51 4.47
CA ALA A 161 4.22 -11.64 5.35
C ALA A 161 5.67 -12.13 5.51
N ASN A 162 5.88 -13.43 5.69
CA ASN A 162 7.22 -14.03 5.76
C ASN A 162 8.01 -13.81 4.46
N ARG A 163 7.36 -14.00 3.30
CA ARG A 163 8.01 -13.78 2.01
C ARG A 163 8.46 -12.33 1.83
N VAL A 164 7.62 -11.37 2.25
CA VAL A 164 7.98 -9.95 2.23
C VAL A 164 9.13 -9.69 3.21
N ALA A 165 9.06 -10.17 4.46
CA ALA A 165 10.11 -9.97 5.46
C ALA A 165 11.48 -10.49 5.00
N CYS A 166 11.51 -11.66 4.34
CA CYS A 166 12.75 -12.24 3.83
C CYS A 166 13.32 -11.48 2.61
N ALA A 167 12.46 -10.81 1.83
CA ALA A 167 12.88 -10.12 0.60
C ALA A 167 13.34 -8.69 0.85
N VAL A 168 12.86 -8.04 1.91
CA VAL A 168 13.20 -6.64 2.21
C VAL A 168 14.63 -6.54 2.75
N PRO A 169 15.54 -5.80 2.08
CA PRO A 169 16.93 -5.68 2.54
C PRO A 169 17.01 -5.06 3.94
N GLY A 170 17.71 -5.75 4.84
CA GLY A 170 17.94 -5.27 6.22
C GLY A 170 16.76 -5.45 7.19
N LEU A 171 15.67 -6.10 6.77
CA LEU A 171 14.53 -6.42 7.62
C LEU A 171 14.37 -7.92 7.91
N GLY A 172 15.35 -8.75 7.54
CA GLY A 172 15.27 -10.19 7.78
C GLY A 172 14.94 -10.52 9.22
N PRO A 173 14.22 -11.64 9.49
CA PRO A 173 13.96 -12.09 10.85
C PRO A 173 15.29 -12.28 11.56
N GLY A 174 15.44 -11.61 12.72
CA GLY A 174 16.60 -11.76 13.58
C GLY A 174 16.69 -13.16 14.20
#